data_75a6723e048c8e98166205a56878b5ca
#
_entry.id   75a6723e048c8e98166205a56878b5ca
#
_cell.length_a   1.000
_cell.length_b   1.000
_cell.length_c   1.000
_cell.angle_alpha   90.00
_cell.angle_beta   90.00
_cell.angle_gamma   90.00
#
_symmetry.space_group_name_H-M   'P 1'
#
loop_
_entity.id
_entity.type
_entity.pdbx_description
1 polymer ?
#
loop_
_entity_poly.entity_id
_entity_poly.type
_entity_poly.pdbx_seq_one_letter_code
_entity_poly.pdbx_strand_id
1 'polypeptide(L)'
;TEYSDGTIRNKISVGHSRTIIYLSNLIVCITACILMCLTFTVVYTAIGYFHLGWFKADLKTIFIFLIAMLMIVVSNCAIFTLISMLNQNKAISAVVCILLAFGMLFSGTYISSMLNEPKTNEPKTYESSYVNEEGQLVTGEAEPNPNYVGGMKRKAYEFINDFLPGGQSVQTANMSTKRPEIFILYSSVILVVTTSAGALIFRKEDLK
;
A
#
# COMPACT_ATOMS: atom_id res chain seq x y z
N THR A 1 -14.82 18.23 8.88
CA THR A 1 -13.81 18.84 8.01
C THR A 1 -13.82 20.34 8.24
N GLU A 2 -12.68 21.00 8.14
CA GLU A 2 -12.54 22.45 8.31
C GLU A 2 -13.45 23.25 7.35
N TYR A 3 -13.94 22.66 6.27
CA TYR A 3 -14.93 23.26 5.37
C TYR A 3 -16.30 23.49 6.02
N SER A 4 -16.83 22.47 6.70
CA SER A 4 -18.17 22.55 7.28
C SER A 4 -18.28 23.50 8.46
N ASP A 5 -17.17 23.77 9.12
CA ASP A 5 -17.10 24.58 10.32
C ASP A 5 -16.70 26.05 10.00
N GLY A 6 -16.54 26.38 8.70
CA GLY A 6 -16.11 27.70 8.24
C GLY A 6 -14.66 28.04 8.58
N THR A 7 -13.90 27.11 9.15
CA THR A 7 -12.53 27.34 9.64
C THR A 7 -11.58 27.74 8.51
N ILE A 8 -11.74 27.15 7.31
CA ILE A 8 -10.93 27.51 6.13
C ILE A 8 -11.18 28.95 5.71
N ARG A 9 -12.45 29.40 5.70
CA ARG A 9 -12.79 30.79 5.40
C ARG A 9 -12.15 31.76 6.38
N ASN A 10 -12.19 31.45 7.67
CA ASN A 10 -11.59 32.27 8.71
C ASN A 10 -10.06 32.34 8.55
N LYS A 11 -9.39 31.22 8.25
CA LYS A 11 -7.94 31.18 7.99
C LYS A 11 -7.55 32.06 6.79
N ILE A 12 -8.34 32.04 5.72
CA ILE A 12 -8.11 32.90 4.53
C ILE A 12 -8.36 34.38 4.84
N SER A 13 -9.41 34.68 5.61
CA SER A 13 -9.72 36.08 6.01
C SER A 13 -8.61 36.70 6.86
N VAL A 14 -7.89 35.91 7.64
CA VAL A 14 -6.72 36.34 8.43
C VAL A 14 -5.44 36.43 7.57
N GLY A 15 -5.49 36.06 6.27
CA GLY A 15 -4.39 36.24 5.34
C GLY A 15 -3.52 35.00 5.08
N HIS A 16 -3.92 33.83 5.58
CA HIS A 16 -3.19 32.60 5.26
C HIS A 16 -3.40 32.17 3.81
N SER A 17 -2.31 31.84 3.11
CA SER A 17 -2.42 31.34 1.74
C SER A 17 -3.03 29.93 1.71
N ARG A 18 -3.80 29.62 0.68
CA ARG A 18 -4.45 28.32 0.49
C ARG A 18 -3.45 27.16 0.49
N THR A 19 -2.30 27.36 -0.12
CA THR A 19 -1.21 26.36 -0.13
C THR A 19 -0.71 26.04 1.29
N ILE A 20 -0.54 27.06 2.13
CA ILE A 20 -0.13 26.88 3.53
C ILE A 20 -1.19 26.08 4.30
N ILE A 21 -2.49 26.37 4.09
CA ILE A 21 -3.59 25.64 4.74
C ILE A 21 -3.55 24.16 4.33
N TYR A 22 -3.40 23.86 3.02
CA TYR A 22 -3.28 22.49 2.51
C TYR A 22 -2.09 21.74 3.13
N LEU A 23 -0.90 22.36 3.08
CA LEU A 23 0.33 21.75 3.62
C LEU A 23 0.25 21.55 5.14
N SER A 24 -0.31 22.49 5.88
CA SER A 24 -0.50 22.33 7.34
C SER A 24 -1.37 21.12 7.66
N ASN A 25 -2.48 20.94 6.95
CA ASN A 25 -3.35 19.78 7.14
C ASN A 25 -2.65 18.47 6.78
N LEU A 26 -1.90 18.46 5.69
CA LEU A 26 -1.10 17.29 5.30
C LEU A 26 -0.07 16.94 6.38
N ILE A 27 0.69 17.91 6.89
CA ILE A 27 1.70 17.70 7.93
C ILE A 27 1.06 17.16 9.20
N VAL A 28 -0.07 17.71 9.65
CA VAL A 28 -0.79 17.22 10.83
C VAL A 28 -1.25 15.77 10.63
N CYS A 29 -1.84 15.44 9.47
CA CYS A 29 -2.24 14.07 9.15
C CYS A 29 -1.04 13.11 9.14
N ILE A 30 0.06 13.47 8.47
CA ILE A 30 1.28 12.66 8.42
C ILE A 30 1.82 12.43 9.83
N THR A 31 1.93 13.49 10.64
CA THR A 31 2.45 13.38 12.02
C THR A 31 1.59 12.44 12.86
N ALA A 32 0.27 12.59 12.81
CA ALA A 32 -0.65 11.71 13.54
C ALA A 32 -0.52 10.24 13.10
N CYS A 33 -0.48 9.99 11.79
CA CYS A 33 -0.34 8.62 11.26
C CYS A 33 1.01 8.00 11.59
N ILE A 34 2.11 8.76 11.52
CA ILE A 34 3.44 8.27 11.92
C ILE A 34 3.46 7.92 13.41
N LEU A 35 2.91 8.77 14.29
CA LEU A 35 2.85 8.49 15.72
C LEU A 35 2.04 7.23 16.02
N MET A 36 0.87 7.06 15.40
CA MET A 36 0.07 5.84 15.54
C MET A 36 0.82 4.60 15.04
N CYS A 37 1.48 4.70 13.88
CA CYS A 37 2.25 3.61 13.29
C CYS A 37 3.43 3.19 14.16
N LEU A 38 4.19 4.17 14.69
CA LEU A 38 5.31 3.91 15.59
C LEU A 38 4.84 3.31 16.92
N THR A 39 3.76 3.83 17.50
CA THR A 39 3.17 3.27 18.72
C THR A 39 2.76 1.81 18.51
N PHE A 40 2.05 1.52 17.42
CA PHE A 40 1.68 0.15 17.06
C PHE A 40 2.91 -0.74 16.90
N THR A 41 3.94 -0.28 16.18
CA THR A 41 5.17 -1.04 15.95
C THR A 41 5.90 -1.34 17.26
N VAL A 42 6.01 -0.36 18.16
CA VAL A 42 6.66 -0.56 19.48
C VAL A 42 5.89 -1.58 20.33
N VAL A 43 4.57 -1.43 20.44
CA VAL A 43 3.72 -2.34 21.21
C VAL A 43 3.77 -3.75 20.64
N TYR A 44 3.62 -3.89 19.31
CA TYR A 44 3.67 -5.18 18.63
C TYR A 44 5.02 -5.87 18.79
N THR A 45 6.13 -5.12 18.67
CA THR A 45 7.48 -5.64 18.86
C THR A 45 7.72 -6.07 20.30
N ALA A 46 7.26 -5.27 21.28
CA ALA A 46 7.38 -5.61 22.70
C ALA A 46 6.64 -6.92 23.03
N ILE A 47 5.39 -7.04 22.61
CA ILE A 47 4.60 -8.28 22.84
C ILE A 47 5.23 -9.45 22.07
N GLY A 48 5.65 -9.24 20.83
CA GLY A 48 6.28 -10.25 20.00
C GLY A 48 7.58 -10.79 20.62
N TYR A 49 8.38 -9.91 21.21
CA TYR A 49 9.61 -10.28 21.90
C TYR A 49 9.37 -11.29 23.04
N PHE A 50 8.34 -11.07 23.85
CA PHE A 50 8.00 -11.97 24.97
C PHE A 50 7.50 -13.35 24.52
N HIS A 51 6.82 -13.44 23.38
CA HIS A 51 6.22 -14.69 22.90
C HIS A 51 7.06 -15.43 21.86
N LEU A 52 7.77 -14.71 21.00
CA LEU A 52 8.47 -15.27 19.83
C LEU A 52 9.99 -15.12 19.92
N GLY A 53 10.49 -14.32 20.87
CA GLY A 53 11.89 -13.97 20.98
C GLY A 53 12.29 -12.84 20.00
N TRP A 54 13.61 -12.63 19.85
CA TRP A 54 14.16 -11.58 19.00
C TRP A 54 14.06 -11.93 17.51
N PHE A 55 14.02 -10.89 16.67
CA PHE A 55 14.03 -11.04 15.21
C PHE A 55 15.20 -11.88 14.73
N LYS A 56 14.96 -12.80 13.79
CA LYS A 56 16.00 -13.57 13.10
C LYS A 56 16.59 -12.81 11.90
N ALA A 57 15.91 -11.78 11.44
CA ALA A 57 16.35 -10.95 10.32
C ALA A 57 17.48 -9.99 10.74
N ASP A 58 18.34 -9.64 9.79
CA ASP A 58 19.37 -8.63 9.98
C ASP A 58 18.78 -7.25 10.30
N LEU A 59 19.41 -6.51 11.20
CA LEU A 59 18.96 -5.18 11.64
C LEU A 59 18.79 -4.22 10.46
N LYS A 60 19.68 -4.27 9.48
CA LYS A 60 19.59 -3.45 8.27
C LYS A 60 18.27 -3.70 7.53
N THR A 61 17.92 -4.96 7.35
CA THR A 61 16.66 -5.37 6.71
C THR A 61 15.45 -4.86 7.48
N ILE A 62 15.46 -5.00 8.82
CA ILE A 62 14.38 -4.50 9.68
C ILE A 62 14.20 -2.99 9.51
N PHE A 63 15.30 -2.22 9.52
CA PHE A 63 15.22 -0.76 9.33
C PHE A 63 14.71 -0.37 7.94
N ILE A 64 15.12 -1.06 6.87
CA ILE A 64 14.63 -0.78 5.52
C ILE A 64 13.12 -1.03 5.43
N PHE A 65 12.63 -2.15 5.98
CA PHE A 65 11.19 -2.44 6.03
C PHE A 65 10.42 -1.41 6.87
N LEU A 66 10.96 -0.97 8.00
CA LEU A 66 10.35 0.07 8.82
C LEU A 66 10.22 1.39 8.06
N ILE A 67 11.29 1.83 7.40
CA ILE A 67 11.28 3.06 6.59
C ILE A 67 10.31 2.90 5.41
N ALA A 68 10.31 1.76 4.72
CA ALA A 68 9.38 1.50 3.63
C ALA A 68 7.92 1.57 4.11
N MET A 69 7.60 0.96 5.25
CA MET A 69 6.27 1.01 5.85
C MET A 69 5.85 2.45 6.19
N LEU A 70 6.74 3.24 6.80
CA LEU A 70 6.46 4.65 7.10
C LEU A 70 6.22 5.46 5.82
N MET A 71 6.99 5.23 4.77
CA MET A 71 6.82 5.92 3.49
C MET A 71 5.51 5.53 2.79
N ILE A 72 5.07 4.28 2.89
CA ILE A 72 3.76 3.83 2.40
C ILE A 72 2.64 4.55 3.17
N VAL A 73 2.74 4.67 4.49
CA VAL A 73 1.78 5.42 5.32
C VAL A 73 1.73 6.89 4.91
N VAL A 74 2.87 7.53 4.73
CA VAL A 74 2.97 8.94 4.31
C VAL A 74 2.35 9.17 2.93
N SER A 75 2.61 8.28 1.96
CA SER A 75 2.01 8.37 0.63
C SER A 75 0.49 8.21 0.65
N ASN A 76 -0.04 7.27 1.45
CA ASN A 76 -1.48 7.14 1.67
C ASN A 76 -2.08 8.39 2.32
N CYS A 77 -1.41 8.97 3.33
CA CYS A 77 -1.84 10.23 3.93
C CYS A 77 -1.96 11.35 2.90
N ALA A 78 -1.00 11.47 1.97
CA ALA A 78 -1.05 12.47 0.91
C ALA A 78 -2.25 12.27 -0.03
N ILE A 79 -2.53 11.02 -0.43
CA ILE A 79 -3.69 10.69 -1.28
C ILE A 79 -5.01 11.03 -0.57
N PHE A 80 -5.17 10.59 0.68
CA PHE A 80 -6.40 10.85 1.44
C PHE A 80 -6.59 12.32 1.80
N THR A 81 -5.51 13.05 2.10
CA THR A 81 -5.56 14.49 2.32
C THR A 81 -5.98 15.22 1.05
N LEU A 82 -5.43 14.85 -0.13
CA LEU A 82 -5.86 15.40 -1.41
C LEU A 82 -7.36 15.24 -1.61
N ILE A 83 -7.91 14.04 -1.45
CA ILE A 83 -9.34 13.77 -1.63
C ILE A 83 -10.18 14.54 -0.60
N SER A 84 -9.76 14.54 0.66
CA SER A 84 -10.47 15.22 1.74
C SER A 84 -10.51 16.73 1.56
N MET A 85 -9.45 17.32 1.01
CA MET A 85 -9.36 18.76 0.79
C MET A 85 -10.06 19.23 -0.49
N LEU A 86 -10.30 18.34 -1.45
CA LEU A 86 -11.08 18.63 -2.66
C LEU A 86 -12.59 18.50 -2.46
N ASN A 87 -13.03 17.74 -1.46
CA ASN A 87 -14.44 17.53 -1.19
C ASN A 87 -14.92 18.41 -0.04
N GLN A 88 -15.84 19.34 -0.33
CA GLN A 88 -16.44 20.22 0.67
C GLN A 88 -17.42 19.45 1.61
N ASN A 89 -18.00 18.35 1.13
CA ASN A 89 -18.94 17.55 1.90
C ASN A 89 -18.23 16.43 2.69
N LYS A 90 -18.37 16.48 4.02
CA LYS A 90 -17.79 15.50 4.95
C LYS A 90 -18.17 14.06 4.64
N ALA A 91 -19.46 13.82 4.39
CA ALA A 91 -19.97 12.49 4.17
C ALA A 91 -19.44 11.90 2.86
N ILE A 92 -19.43 12.67 1.78
CA ILE A 92 -18.89 12.25 0.49
C ILE A 92 -17.39 11.97 0.63
N SER A 93 -16.64 12.86 1.27
CA SER A 93 -15.21 12.67 1.49
C SER A 93 -14.91 11.37 2.25
N ALA A 94 -15.63 11.10 3.33
CA ALA A 94 -15.47 9.88 4.11
C ALA A 94 -15.76 8.61 3.30
N VAL A 95 -16.89 8.60 2.55
CA VAL A 95 -17.27 7.46 1.71
C VAL A 95 -16.22 7.19 0.63
N VAL A 96 -15.77 8.25 -0.08
CA VAL A 96 -14.75 8.12 -1.13
C VAL A 96 -13.43 7.61 -0.56
N CYS A 97 -12.98 8.11 0.60
CA CYS A 97 -11.76 7.63 1.23
C CYS A 97 -11.86 6.16 1.66
N ILE A 98 -13.00 5.74 2.20
CA ILE A 98 -13.24 4.34 2.60
C ILE A 98 -13.24 3.44 1.36
N LEU A 99 -13.98 3.79 0.31
CA LEU A 99 -14.03 3.02 -0.94
C LEU A 99 -12.66 2.92 -1.60
N LEU A 100 -11.89 4.01 -1.59
CA LEU A 100 -10.53 4.00 -2.12
C LEU A 100 -9.60 3.10 -1.31
N ALA A 101 -9.68 3.15 0.03
CA ALA A 101 -8.88 2.30 0.90
C ALA A 101 -9.14 0.81 0.63
N PHE A 102 -10.41 0.41 0.58
CA PHE A 102 -10.79 -0.96 0.21
C PHE A 102 -10.38 -1.31 -1.23
N GLY A 103 -10.61 -0.41 -2.18
CA GLY A 103 -10.19 -0.60 -3.57
C GLY A 103 -8.68 -0.85 -3.71
N MET A 104 -7.86 -0.07 -3.01
CA MET A 104 -6.40 -0.28 -2.97
C MET A 104 -6.03 -1.62 -2.34
N LEU A 105 -6.68 -2.01 -1.24
CA LEU A 105 -6.41 -3.27 -0.55
C LEU A 105 -6.80 -4.46 -1.45
N PHE A 106 -8.00 -4.46 -2.00
CA PHE A 106 -8.47 -5.55 -2.87
C PHE A 106 -7.67 -5.66 -4.16
N SER A 107 -7.33 -4.54 -4.80
CA SER A 107 -6.49 -4.57 -6.01
C SER A 107 -5.09 -5.10 -5.73
N GLY A 108 -4.47 -4.68 -4.62
CA GLY A 108 -3.17 -5.19 -4.19
C GLY A 108 -3.20 -6.69 -3.89
N THR A 109 -4.22 -7.16 -3.17
CA THR A 109 -4.39 -8.59 -2.86
C THR A 109 -4.63 -9.41 -4.12
N TYR A 110 -5.49 -8.93 -5.03
CA TYR A 110 -5.80 -9.61 -6.29
C TYR A 110 -4.56 -9.74 -7.19
N ILE A 111 -3.82 -8.64 -7.38
CA ILE A 111 -2.60 -8.66 -8.20
C ILE A 111 -1.54 -9.55 -7.56
N SER A 112 -1.37 -9.47 -6.24
CA SER A 112 -0.43 -10.33 -5.52
C SER A 112 -0.78 -11.81 -5.65
N SER A 113 -2.07 -12.19 -5.57
CA SER A 113 -2.49 -13.58 -5.78
C SER A 113 -2.19 -14.07 -7.18
N MET A 114 -2.48 -13.25 -8.21
CA MET A 114 -2.17 -13.57 -9.61
C MET A 114 -0.67 -13.75 -9.88
N LEU A 115 0.17 -12.97 -9.21
CA LEU A 115 1.62 -13.07 -9.33
C LEU A 115 2.20 -14.29 -8.60
N ASN A 116 1.51 -14.80 -7.58
CA ASN A 116 1.91 -15.98 -6.81
C ASN A 116 1.49 -17.31 -7.46
N GLU A 117 0.66 -17.26 -8.53
CA GLU A 117 0.27 -18.47 -9.25
C GLU A 117 1.50 -19.18 -9.88
N PRO A 118 1.70 -20.48 -9.61
CA PRO A 118 2.80 -21.24 -10.19
C PRO A 118 2.61 -21.46 -11.70
N LYS A 119 3.69 -21.68 -12.43
CA LYS A 119 3.64 -21.93 -13.88
C LYS A 119 2.94 -23.25 -14.23
N THR A 120 3.12 -24.23 -13.38
CA THR A 120 2.59 -25.58 -13.56
C THR A 120 1.84 -25.97 -12.29
N ASN A 121 0.73 -26.64 -12.47
CA ASN A 121 0.05 -27.29 -11.36
C ASN A 121 0.91 -28.46 -10.93
N GLU A 122 1.10 -28.64 -9.60
CA GLU A 122 1.74 -29.86 -9.10
C GLU A 122 0.85 -31.05 -9.49
N PRO A 123 1.44 -32.17 -9.96
CA PRO A 123 0.66 -33.36 -10.27
C PRO A 123 -0.07 -33.77 -9.00
N LYS A 124 -1.40 -33.97 -9.09
CA LYS A 124 -2.19 -34.48 -7.98
C LYS A 124 -1.66 -35.88 -7.63
N THR A 125 -0.97 -35.97 -6.54
CA THR A 125 -0.18 -37.15 -6.09
C THR A 125 -0.97 -38.47 -6.08
N TYR A 126 -2.31 -38.41 -6.09
CA TYR A 126 -3.18 -39.58 -6.01
C TYR A 126 -3.87 -39.97 -7.33
N GLU A 127 -3.96 -39.09 -8.32
CA GLU A 127 -4.68 -39.35 -9.57
C GLU A 127 -3.75 -39.58 -10.78
N SER A 128 -2.47 -39.20 -10.68
CA SER A 128 -1.52 -39.26 -11.80
C SER A 128 -0.28 -40.12 -11.55
N SER A 129 -0.17 -40.78 -10.41
CA SER A 129 0.90 -41.74 -10.16
C SER A 129 0.37 -43.16 -10.40
N TYR A 130 0.91 -43.81 -11.43
CA TYR A 130 0.69 -45.25 -11.65
C TYR A 130 2.04 -45.97 -11.60
N VAL A 131 1.99 -47.23 -11.17
CA VAL A 131 3.17 -48.08 -11.17
C VAL A 131 3.26 -48.71 -12.55
N ASN A 132 4.35 -48.47 -13.27
CA ASN A 132 4.61 -49.13 -14.55
C ASN A 132 4.92 -50.63 -14.35
N GLU A 133 5.00 -51.38 -15.46
CA GLU A 133 5.27 -52.83 -15.42
C GLU A 133 6.64 -53.18 -14.79
N GLU A 134 7.53 -52.18 -14.64
CA GLU A 134 8.85 -52.32 -13.97
C GLU A 134 8.80 -51.98 -12.46
N GLY A 135 7.62 -51.69 -11.90
CA GLY A 135 7.44 -51.35 -10.47
C GLY A 135 7.88 -49.94 -10.09
N GLN A 136 8.09 -49.06 -11.05
CA GLN A 136 8.45 -47.66 -10.83
C GLN A 136 7.20 -46.77 -10.72
N LEU A 137 7.15 -45.89 -9.75
CA LEU A 137 6.13 -44.84 -9.62
C LEU A 137 6.38 -43.78 -10.71
N VAL A 138 5.49 -43.76 -11.68
CA VAL A 138 5.47 -42.70 -12.73
C VAL A 138 4.52 -41.64 -12.25
N THR A 139 5.06 -40.47 -11.92
CA THR A 139 4.27 -39.26 -11.66
C THR A 139 3.87 -38.62 -13.00
N GLY A 140 2.61 -38.30 -13.17
CA GLY A 140 2.13 -37.60 -14.35
C GLY A 140 2.88 -36.29 -14.59
N GLU A 141 3.00 -35.87 -15.86
CA GLU A 141 3.60 -34.60 -16.21
C GLU A 141 2.81 -33.43 -15.60
N ALA A 142 3.52 -32.43 -15.07
CA ALA A 142 2.91 -31.24 -14.49
C ALA A 142 2.18 -30.46 -15.58
N GLU A 143 0.86 -30.30 -15.45
CA GLU A 143 0.05 -29.56 -16.43
C GLU A 143 0.30 -28.04 -16.34
N PRO A 144 0.30 -27.32 -17.47
CA PRO A 144 0.37 -25.87 -17.48
C PRO A 144 -0.79 -25.25 -16.71
N ASN A 145 -0.49 -24.32 -15.79
CA ASN A 145 -1.54 -23.62 -15.03
C ASN A 145 -2.21 -22.56 -15.93
N PRO A 146 -3.50 -22.66 -16.24
CA PRO A 146 -4.20 -21.70 -17.08
C PRO A 146 -4.30 -20.31 -16.42
N ASN A 147 -4.17 -20.21 -15.11
CA ASN A 147 -4.22 -18.95 -14.36
C ASN A 147 -2.85 -18.27 -14.27
N TYR A 148 -1.78 -18.92 -14.73
CA TYR A 148 -0.44 -18.34 -14.69
C TYR A 148 -0.32 -17.14 -15.61
N VAL A 149 0.04 -16.01 -15.02
CA VAL A 149 0.30 -14.77 -15.76
C VAL A 149 1.78 -14.71 -16.16
N GLY A 150 2.07 -14.77 -17.46
CA GLY A 150 3.42 -14.74 -18.00
C GLY A 150 3.72 -13.54 -18.91
N GLY A 151 4.96 -13.44 -19.36
CA GLY A 151 5.40 -12.47 -20.37
C GLY A 151 5.27 -11.00 -19.97
N MET A 152 4.85 -10.15 -20.91
CA MET A 152 4.70 -8.70 -20.72
C MET A 152 3.61 -8.37 -19.67
N LYS A 153 2.53 -9.17 -19.61
CA LYS A 153 1.44 -8.99 -18.66
C LYS A 153 1.92 -9.15 -17.21
N ARG A 154 2.80 -10.11 -16.94
CA ARG A 154 3.42 -10.30 -15.63
C ARG A 154 4.24 -9.08 -15.20
N LYS A 155 5.09 -8.57 -16.11
CA LYS A 155 5.89 -7.36 -15.84
C LYS A 155 5.04 -6.14 -15.52
N ALA A 156 3.92 -5.98 -16.23
CA ALA A 156 2.97 -4.90 -15.93
C ALA A 156 2.32 -5.06 -14.55
N TYR A 157 1.91 -6.26 -14.18
CA TYR A 157 1.35 -6.53 -12.86
C TYR A 157 2.38 -6.36 -11.74
N GLU A 158 3.63 -6.80 -11.94
CA GLU A 158 4.74 -6.57 -11.00
C GLU A 158 4.96 -5.07 -10.80
N PHE A 159 5.04 -4.28 -11.89
CA PHE A 159 5.18 -2.83 -11.79
C PHE A 159 4.01 -2.16 -11.04
N ILE A 160 2.76 -2.52 -11.37
CA ILE A 160 1.57 -1.97 -10.71
C ILE A 160 1.56 -2.33 -9.22
N ASN A 161 1.90 -3.58 -8.90
CA ASN A 161 1.95 -4.07 -7.52
C ASN A 161 3.04 -3.38 -6.70
N ASP A 162 4.18 -3.06 -7.30
CA ASP A 162 5.28 -2.34 -6.65
C ASP A 162 5.00 -0.83 -6.54
N PHE A 163 4.29 -0.26 -7.51
CA PHE A 163 4.04 1.18 -7.56
C PHE A 163 2.87 1.61 -6.68
N LEU A 164 1.75 0.85 -6.67
CA LEU A 164 0.56 1.24 -5.93
C LEU A 164 0.70 0.97 -4.42
N PRO A 165 0.29 1.93 -3.55
CA PRO A 165 0.38 1.75 -2.10
C PRO A 165 -0.36 0.51 -1.57
N GLY A 166 -1.46 0.09 -2.23
CA GLY A 166 -2.16 -1.15 -1.90
C GLY A 166 -1.32 -2.40 -2.12
N GLY A 167 -0.65 -2.50 -3.27
CA GLY A 167 0.27 -3.60 -3.57
C GLY A 167 1.50 -3.60 -2.64
N GLN A 168 2.09 -2.44 -2.40
CA GLN A 168 3.19 -2.29 -1.44
C GLN A 168 2.80 -2.74 -0.04
N SER A 169 1.58 -2.38 0.43
CA SER A 169 1.08 -2.77 1.74
C SER A 169 0.91 -4.29 1.86
N VAL A 170 0.34 -4.94 0.84
CA VAL A 170 0.16 -6.40 0.81
C VAL A 170 1.50 -7.13 0.77
N GLN A 171 2.45 -6.66 -0.07
CA GLN A 171 3.78 -7.26 -0.15
C GLN A 171 4.58 -7.08 1.15
N THR A 172 4.44 -5.93 1.81
CA THR A 172 5.10 -5.68 3.10
C THR A 172 4.50 -6.55 4.20
N ALA A 173 3.16 -6.69 4.26
CA ALA A 173 2.48 -7.53 5.24
C ALA A 173 2.84 -9.01 5.08
N ASN A 174 2.99 -9.49 3.85
CA ASN A 174 3.35 -10.89 3.55
C ASN A 174 4.87 -11.12 3.52
N MET A 175 5.68 -10.08 3.73
CA MET A 175 7.14 -10.11 3.57
C MET A 175 7.61 -10.73 2.25
N SER A 176 6.81 -10.56 1.19
CA SER A 176 7.04 -11.20 -0.11
C SER A 176 7.99 -10.42 -1.01
N THR A 177 8.24 -9.14 -0.72
CA THR A 177 9.16 -8.32 -1.50
C THR A 177 10.63 -8.65 -1.22
N LYS A 178 11.43 -8.69 -2.29
CA LYS A 178 12.89 -8.83 -2.22
C LYS A 178 13.63 -7.49 -2.18
N ARG A 179 12.94 -6.38 -2.49
CA ARG A 179 13.53 -5.05 -2.66
C ARG A 179 12.64 -3.97 -2.02
N PRO A 180 12.51 -3.95 -0.69
CA PRO A 180 11.67 -2.97 0.01
C PRO A 180 12.11 -1.51 -0.21
N GLU A 181 13.37 -1.27 -0.58
CA GLU A 181 13.90 0.05 -0.92
C GLU A 181 13.20 0.71 -2.12
N ILE A 182 12.65 -0.10 -3.05
CA ILE A 182 11.89 0.44 -4.19
C ILE A 182 10.57 1.07 -3.72
N PHE A 183 9.97 0.56 -2.66
CA PHE A 183 8.75 1.13 -2.08
C PHE A 183 8.99 2.54 -1.53
N ILE A 184 10.17 2.78 -0.94
CA ILE A 184 10.57 4.11 -0.47
C ILE A 184 10.60 5.09 -1.65
N LEU A 185 11.18 4.69 -2.78
CA LEU A 185 11.26 5.51 -3.99
C LEU A 185 9.85 5.80 -4.56
N TYR A 186 9.04 4.77 -4.77
CA TYR A 186 7.71 4.93 -5.37
C TYR A 186 6.76 5.71 -4.45
N SER A 187 6.77 5.44 -3.15
CA SER A 187 5.99 6.21 -2.18
C SER A 187 6.43 7.69 -2.13
N SER A 188 7.73 7.97 -2.27
CA SER A 188 8.23 9.36 -2.36
C SER A 188 7.71 10.06 -3.62
N VAL A 189 7.72 9.38 -4.77
CA VAL A 189 7.16 9.93 -6.02
C VAL A 189 5.67 10.22 -5.85
N ILE A 190 4.90 9.27 -5.29
CA ILE A 190 3.47 9.46 -5.05
C ILE A 190 3.23 10.65 -4.12
N LEU A 191 3.98 10.75 -3.02
CA LEU A 191 3.90 11.87 -2.08
C LEU A 191 4.11 13.22 -2.79
N VAL A 192 5.18 13.36 -3.56
CA VAL A 192 5.51 14.59 -4.27
C VAL A 192 4.45 14.96 -5.30
N VAL A 193 4.02 13.99 -6.11
CA VAL A 193 3.02 14.21 -7.16
C VAL A 193 1.67 14.58 -6.55
N THR A 194 1.19 13.83 -5.57
CA THR A 194 -0.12 14.09 -4.94
C THR A 194 -0.12 15.39 -4.15
N THR A 195 0.96 15.72 -3.43
CA THR A 195 1.08 16.98 -2.69
C THR A 195 1.14 18.17 -3.63
N SER A 196 1.91 18.09 -4.72
CA SER A 196 2.00 19.15 -5.71
C SER A 196 0.67 19.38 -6.43
N ALA A 197 0.03 18.30 -6.87
CA ALA A 197 -1.30 18.36 -7.50
C ALA A 197 -2.34 18.95 -6.54
N GLY A 198 -2.37 18.48 -5.30
CA GLY A 198 -3.30 18.98 -4.28
C GLY A 198 -3.12 20.46 -3.98
N ALA A 199 -1.88 20.91 -3.79
CA ALA A 199 -1.58 22.33 -3.56
C ALA A 199 -1.99 23.20 -4.74
N LEU A 200 -1.77 22.76 -6.00
CA LEU A 200 -2.13 23.49 -7.20
C LEU A 200 -3.64 23.56 -7.42
N ILE A 201 -4.36 22.45 -7.22
CA ILE A 201 -5.81 22.39 -7.39
C ILE A 201 -6.47 23.25 -6.31
N PHE A 202 -6.09 23.05 -5.05
CA PHE A 202 -6.65 23.78 -3.92
C PHE A 202 -6.41 25.29 -4.01
N ARG A 203 -5.30 25.71 -4.64
CA ARG A 203 -5.04 27.13 -4.92
C ARG A 203 -6.06 27.76 -5.86
N LYS A 204 -6.58 26.95 -6.84
CA LYS A 204 -7.50 27.44 -7.88
C LYS A 204 -8.98 27.26 -7.53
N GLU A 205 -9.30 26.51 -6.48
CA GLU A 205 -10.67 26.19 -6.11
C GLU A 205 -11.39 27.43 -5.56
N ASP A 206 -12.58 27.74 -6.10
CA ASP A 206 -13.44 28.78 -5.55
C ASP A 206 -14.17 28.27 -4.32
N LEU A 207 -13.82 28.81 -3.16
CA LEU A 207 -14.50 28.52 -1.90
C LEU A 207 -15.81 29.33 -1.85
N LYS A 208 -16.91 28.68 -2.24
CA LYS A 208 -18.26 29.23 -2.11
C LYS A 208 -18.74 29.21 -0.68
#